data_c43b4e0fee47e8c651f9c1c234739c91
#
_entry.id   c43b4e0fee47e8c651f9c1c234739c91
#
_cell.length_a   1.000
_cell.length_b   1.000
_cell.length_c   1.000
_cell.angle_alpha   90.00
_cell.angle_beta   90.00
_cell.angle_gamma   90.00
#
_symmetry.space_group_name_H-M   'P 1'
#
loop_
_entity.id
_entity.type
_entity.pdbx_description
1 polymer ?
#
loop_
_entity_poly.entity_id
_entity_poly.type
_entity_poly.pdbx_seq_one_letter_code
_entity_poly.pdbx_strand_id
1 'polypeptide(L)'
;MKKLLLLSALLIFACSSDDEGNPCVYEPTLSTEAVTDITETSATLNGIIAIVSENCDAPNNTEQGFVYSTEIQPTLEDTQVNVNGANISTTIEGLTTNTTYYVRSFLTNTLGEFYGNEIDFTTEEEITGSCDGVPYDSIVYGTQEWTVENACHITYRDGTPIPEVTDPTQWGNLTTGAWCYYNNDPTKPRLYNWYAVVGI
;
A
#
# COMPACT_ATOMS: atom_id res chain seq x y z
N MET A 1 -16.05 27.39 10.78
CA MET A 1 -15.88 25.94 10.62
C MET A 1 -17.26 25.32 10.64
N LYS A 2 -17.87 25.11 9.45
CA LYS A 2 -19.18 24.46 9.30
C LYS A 2 -18.90 22.99 8.99
N LYS A 3 -19.21 22.09 9.94
CA LYS A 3 -19.27 20.67 9.70
C LYS A 3 -20.40 20.38 8.71
N LEU A 4 -20.05 20.04 7.48
CA LEU A 4 -21.00 19.52 6.50
C LEU A 4 -21.20 18.04 6.82
N LEU A 5 -22.33 17.73 7.46
CA LEU A 5 -22.83 16.38 7.59
C LEU A 5 -23.33 15.95 6.21
N LEU A 6 -22.56 15.12 5.52
CA LEU A 6 -23.02 14.41 4.33
C LEU A 6 -24.04 13.37 4.79
N LEU A 7 -25.30 13.72 4.62
CA LEU A 7 -26.41 12.80 4.75
C LEU A 7 -26.36 11.86 3.53
N SER A 8 -25.98 10.59 3.76
CA SER A 8 -26.14 9.54 2.76
C SER A 8 -27.62 9.46 2.40
N ALA A 9 -27.97 9.93 1.20
CA ALA A 9 -29.32 9.84 0.69
C ALA A 9 -29.61 8.38 0.33
N LEU A 10 -30.41 7.72 1.16
CA LEU A 10 -30.99 6.42 0.88
C LEU A 10 -31.96 6.60 -0.30
N LEU A 11 -31.52 6.33 -1.52
CA LEU A 11 -32.38 6.30 -2.70
C LEU A 11 -33.12 4.95 -2.74
N ILE A 12 -34.32 4.95 -2.22
CA ILE A 12 -35.25 3.83 -2.38
C ILE A 12 -35.88 3.94 -3.75
N PHE A 13 -35.42 3.14 -4.71
CA PHE A 13 -36.10 2.99 -5.99
C PHE A 13 -37.18 1.91 -5.84
N ALA A 14 -38.43 2.35 -5.76
CA ALA A 14 -39.54 1.46 -5.90
C ALA A 14 -39.78 1.17 -7.39
N CYS A 15 -39.50 -0.03 -7.83
CA CYS A 15 -39.93 -0.54 -9.13
C CYS A 15 -41.32 -1.17 -8.95
N SER A 16 -42.35 -0.66 -9.60
CA SER A 16 -43.69 -1.22 -9.54
C SER A 16 -43.80 -2.44 -10.45
N SER A 17 -43.83 -3.61 -9.87
CA SER A 17 -44.47 -4.79 -10.46
C SER A 17 -45.75 -5.07 -9.69
N ASP A 18 -46.89 -5.21 -10.39
CA ASP A 18 -48.21 -5.44 -9.86
C ASP A 18 -48.34 -6.86 -9.27
N ASP A 19 -47.68 -7.11 -8.15
CA ASP A 19 -47.91 -8.27 -7.31
C ASP A 19 -48.04 -7.78 -5.84
N GLU A 20 -49.21 -8.03 -5.27
CA GLU A 20 -49.52 -7.61 -3.90
C GLU A 20 -48.59 -8.31 -2.90
N GLY A 21 -47.55 -7.61 -2.44
CA GLY A 21 -46.97 -8.13 -1.23
C GLY A 21 -45.62 -7.63 -0.77
N ASN A 22 -44.59 -7.49 -1.59
CA ASN A 22 -43.29 -7.11 -1.02
C ASN A 22 -42.44 -6.27 -1.99
N PRO A 23 -42.00 -5.07 -1.60
CA PRO A 23 -41.18 -4.25 -2.48
C PRO A 23 -39.86 -4.93 -2.79
N CYS A 24 -39.38 -4.73 -4.00
CA CYS A 24 -38.03 -5.12 -4.38
C CYS A 24 -37.01 -4.32 -3.55
N VAL A 25 -36.15 -5.03 -2.86
CA VAL A 25 -35.05 -4.44 -2.08
C VAL A 25 -33.73 -4.90 -2.68
N TYR A 26 -32.88 -3.95 -3.08
CA TYR A 26 -31.51 -4.20 -3.49
C TYR A 26 -30.58 -3.25 -2.73
N GLU A 27 -29.85 -3.79 -1.77
CA GLU A 27 -29.01 -3.03 -0.85
C GLU A 27 -27.57 -3.59 -0.85
N PRO A 28 -26.68 -3.08 -1.72
CA PRO A 28 -25.27 -3.38 -1.65
C PRO A 28 -24.64 -2.64 -0.47
N THR A 29 -23.90 -3.36 0.34
CA THR A 29 -23.06 -2.82 1.41
C THR A 29 -21.60 -3.12 1.08
N LEU A 30 -20.79 -2.09 0.97
CA LEU A 30 -19.39 -2.18 0.63
C LEU A 30 -18.53 -1.68 1.79
N SER A 31 -17.52 -2.45 2.15
CA SER A 31 -16.49 -2.06 3.10
C SER A 31 -15.13 -2.16 2.43
N THR A 32 -14.36 -1.10 2.49
CA THR A 32 -12.94 -1.12 2.17
C THR A 32 -12.20 -1.43 3.46
N GLU A 33 -11.41 -2.51 3.46
CA GLU A 33 -10.67 -2.98 4.62
C GLU A 33 -9.23 -2.47 4.58
N ALA A 34 -8.49 -2.70 5.67
CA ALA A 34 -7.10 -2.25 5.77
C ALA A 34 -6.24 -2.77 4.62
N VAL A 35 -5.45 -1.88 4.03
CA VAL A 35 -4.44 -2.22 3.01
C VAL A 35 -3.27 -2.92 3.68
N THR A 36 -2.77 -3.98 3.07
CA THR A 36 -1.67 -4.80 3.60
C THR A 36 -0.54 -4.94 2.57
N ASP A 37 0.59 -5.52 2.99
CA ASP A 37 1.74 -5.81 2.13
C ASP A 37 2.17 -4.58 1.30
N ILE A 38 2.18 -3.42 1.96
CA ILE A 38 2.60 -2.17 1.35
C ILE A 38 4.12 -2.22 1.14
N THR A 39 4.54 -1.91 -0.07
CA THR A 39 5.96 -1.78 -0.46
C THR A 39 6.22 -0.41 -1.07
N GLU A 40 7.36 -0.22 -1.66
CA GLU A 40 7.72 1.00 -2.40
C GLU A 40 6.81 1.22 -3.62
N THR A 41 6.37 0.14 -4.30
CA THR A 41 5.66 0.23 -5.59
C THR A 41 4.42 -0.66 -5.68
N SER A 42 4.02 -1.32 -4.59
CA SER A 42 2.86 -2.22 -4.58
C SER A 42 2.11 -2.18 -3.25
N ALA A 43 0.85 -2.63 -3.25
CA ALA A 43 0.04 -2.80 -2.05
C ALA A 43 -1.06 -3.82 -2.30
N THR A 44 -1.51 -4.51 -1.25
CA THR A 44 -2.64 -5.44 -1.31
C THR A 44 -3.88 -4.75 -0.76
N LEU A 45 -4.87 -4.55 -1.63
CA LEU A 45 -6.18 -3.98 -1.32
C LEU A 45 -7.12 -5.07 -0.85
N ASN A 46 -7.90 -4.79 0.18
CA ASN A 46 -8.84 -5.74 0.78
C ASN A 46 -10.22 -5.11 0.97
N GLY A 47 -11.29 -5.88 0.83
CA GLY A 47 -12.64 -5.36 1.00
C GLY A 47 -13.71 -6.45 1.06
N ILE A 48 -14.91 -6.03 1.44
CA ILE A 48 -16.09 -6.88 1.54
C ILE A 48 -17.23 -6.23 0.76
N ILE A 49 -17.90 -7.02 -0.07
CA ILE A 49 -19.11 -6.63 -0.80
C ILE A 49 -20.22 -7.59 -0.40
N ALA A 50 -21.21 -7.10 0.29
CA ALA A 50 -22.41 -7.85 0.64
C ALA A 50 -23.61 -7.24 -0.06
N ILE A 51 -24.43 -8.07 -0.69
CA ILE A 51 -25.62 -7.64 -1.40
C ILE A 51 -26.84 -8.34 -0.77
N VAL A 52 -27.76 -7.55 -0.25
CA VAL A 52 -29.08 -8.03 0.10
C VAL A 52 -29.98 -7.76 -1.10
N SER A 53 -30.57 -8.82 -1.66
CA SER A 53 -31.53 -8.73 -2.76
C SER A 53 -32.75 -9.56 -2.39
N GLU A 54 -33.89 -8.90 -2.22
CA GLU A 54 -35.17 -9.55 -1.88
C GLU A 54 -36.20 -9.12 -2.89
N ASN A 55 -36.95 -10.10 -3.44
CA ASN A 55 -38.01 -9.88 -4.42
C ASN A 55 -37.59 -9.11 -5.69
N CYS A 56 -36.32 -9.21 -6.03
CA CYS A 56 -35.75 -8.59 -7.23
C CYS A 56 -34.90 -9.60 -7.98
N ASP A 57 -34.86 -9.45 -9.31
CA ASP A 57 -33.82 -10.06 -10.11
C ASP A 57 -32.49 -9.30 -9.86
N ALA A 58 -31.40 -10.03 -9.71
CA ALA A 58 -30.08 -9.42 -9.60
C ALA A 58 -29.78 -8.58 -10.87
N PRO A 59 -29.27 -7.34 -10.72
CA PRO A 59 -28.93 -6.51 -11.87
C PRO A 59 -27.90 -7.19 -12.76
N ASN A 60 -28.12 -7.11 -14.09
CA ASN A 60 -27.15 -7.58 -15.07
C ASN A 60 -25.97 -6.62 -15.20
N ASN A 61 -24.83 -7.14 -15.71
CA ASN A 61 -23.60 -6.37 -15.97
C ASN A 61 -23.02 -5.71 -14.71
N THR A 62 -22.94 -6.47 -13.63
CA THR A 62 -22.29 -6.00 -12.40
C THR A 62 -20.76 -6.06 -12.54
N GLU A 63 -20.10 -4.95 -12.33
CA GLU A 63 -18.66 -4.86 -12.14
C GLU A 63 -18.35 -4.44 -10.71
N GLN A 64 -17.29 -4.98 -10.14
CA GLN A 64 -16.87 -4.70 -8.78
C GLN A 64 -15.37 -4.84 -8.60
N GLY A 65 -14.86 -4.21 -7.56
CA GLY A 65 -13.43 -4.20 -7.24
C GLY A 65 -13.02 -3.02 -6.41
N PHE A 66 -11.90 -2.40 -6.79
CA PHE A 66 -11.36 -1.19 -6.14
C PHE A 66 -11.10 -0.09 -7.16
N VAL A 67 -11.35 1.15 -6.71
CA VAL A 67 -10.87 2.38 -7.35
C VAL A 67 -9.85 3.03 -6.43
N TYR A 68 -8.77 3.56 -7.01
CA TYR A 68 -7.73 4.23 -6.25
C TYR A 68 -7.10 5.39 -7.01
N SER A 69 -6.63 6.39 -6.27
CA SER A 69 -6.05 7.63 -6.79
C SER A 69 -5.13 8.24 -5.74
N THR A 70 -4.34 9.23 -6.13
CA THR A 70 -3.63 10.12 -5.21
C THR A 70 -4.51 11.26 -4.69
N GLU A 71 -5.70 11.41 -5.23
CA GLU A 71 -6.71 12.36 -4.78
C GLU A 71 -7.75 11.66 -3.90
N ILE A 72 -8.35 12.41 -2.97
CA ILE A 72 -9.38 11.91 -2.07
C ILE A 72 -10.66 11.54 -2.83
N GLN A 73 -11.41 10.57 -2.30
CA GLN A 73 -12.69 10.09 -2.83
C GLN A 73 -12.62 9.59 -4.28
N PRO A 74 -11.72 8.63 -4.59
CA PRO A 74 -11.63 8.06 -5.92
C PRO A 74 -12.95 7.47 -6.40
N THR A 75 -13.19 7.59 -7.71
CA THR A 75 -14.40 7.16 -8.41
C THR A 75 -14.06 6.25 -9.59
N LEU A 76 -15.05 5.80 -10.35
CA LEU A 76 -14.83 5.02 -11.59
C LEU A 76 -14.13 5.81 -12.70
N GLU A 77 -13.93 7.13 -12.55
CA GLU A 77 -13.12 7.93 -13.46
C GLU A 77 -11.61 7.81 -13.18
N ASP A 78 -11.23 7.30 -11.99
CA ASP A 78 -9.86 7.07 -11.56
C ASP A 78 -9.36 5.65 -11.93
N THR A 79 -8.23 5.24 -11.39
CA THR A 79 -7.68 3.90 -11.68
C THR A 79 -8.53 2.81 -11.02
N GLN A 80 -8.91 1.79 -11.81
CA GLN A 80 -9.77 0.69 -11.37
C GLN A 80 -9.05 -0.64 -11.46
N VAL A 81 -9.38 -1.54 -10.54
CA VAL A 81 -9.03 -2.96 -10.62
C VAL A 81 -10.26 -3.81 -10.30
N ASN A 82 -10.67 -4.66 -11.24
CA ASN A 82 -11.84 -5.51 -11.08
C ASN A 82 -11.49 -6.79 -10.31
N VAL A 83 -12.27 -7.07 -9.25
CA VAL A 83 -12.11 -8.27 -8.41
C VAL A 83 -13.49 -8.82 -8.08
N ASN A 84 -13.74 -10.09 -8.39
CA ASN A 84 -15.04 -10.73 -8.16
C ASN A 84 -15.09 -11.44 -6.81
N GLY A 85 -16.27 -11.45 -6.19
CA GLY A 85 -16.52 -12.17 -4.95
C GLY A 85 -17.11 -11.31 -3.84
N ALA A 86 -17.47 -11.94 -2.72
CA ALA A 86 -17.94 -11.25 -1.53
C ALA A 86 -16.77 -10.69 -0.69
N ASN A 87 -15.71 -11.47 -0.55
CA ASN A 87 -14.44 -11.01 -0.01
C ASN A 87 -13.51 -10.75 -1.19
N ILE A 88 -13.16 -9.50 -1.41
CA ILE A 88 -12.31 -9.09 -2.51
C ILE A 88 -10.91 -8.73 -1.98
N SER A 89 -9.88 -9.23 -2.65
CA SER A 89 -8.49 -8.92 -2.35
C SER A 89 -7.66 -8.97 -3.62
N THR A 90 -6.77 -8.01 -3.80
CA THR A 90 -5.86 -7.96 -4.96
C THR A 90 -4.63 -7.14 -4.65
N THR A 91 -3.50 -7.52 -5.21
CA THR A 91 -2.29 -6.70 -5.18
C THR A 91 -2.25 -5.79 -6.40
N ILE A 92 -2.05 -4.51 -6.17
CA ILE A 92 -1.78 -3.51 -7.22
C ILE A 92 -0.29 -3.22 -7.27
N GLU A 93 0.23 -2.95 -8.45
CA GLU A 93 1.65 -2.72 -8.73
C GLU A 93 1.83 -1.42 -9.53
N GLY A 94 3.07 -0.96 -9.64
CA GLY A 94 3.42 0.24 -10.42
C GLY A 94 3.03 1.54 -9.73
N LEU A 95 2.92 1.51 -8.40
CA LEU A 95 2.70 2.70 -7.60
C LEU A 95 3.99 3.55 -7.52
N THR A 96 3.81 4.83 -7.29
CA THR A 96 4.93 5.75 -7.01
C THR A 96 5.36 5.60 -5.57
N THR A 97 6.67 5.59 -5.32
CA THR A 97 7.26 5.51 -3.99
C THR A 97 6.91 6.73 -3.13
N ASN A 98 6.89 6.57 -1.80
CA ASN A 98 6.64 7.62 -0.81
C ASN A 98 5.41 8.49 -1.17
N THR A 99 4.34 7.83 -1.65
CA THR A 99 3.15 8.51 -2.16
C THR A 99 1.90 7.99 -1.45
N THR A 100 1.07 8.91 -0.98
CA THR A 100 -0.22 8.55 -0.38
C THR A 100 -1.26 8.31 -1.46
N TYR A 101 -1.94 7.18 -1.35
CA TYR A 101 -3.06 6.77 -2.18
C TYR A 101 -4.31 6.63 -1.34
N TYR A 102 -5.44 6.93 -1.95
CA TYR A 102 -6.77 6.73 -1.41
C TYR A 102 -7.45 5.61 -2.19
N VAL A 103 -8.15 4.73 -1.50
CA VAL A 103 -8.80 3.55 -2.10
C VAL A 103 -10.22 3.40 -1.58
N ARG A 104 -11.11 2.96 -2.46
CA ARG A 104 -12.48 2.57 -2.13
C ARG A 104 -12.84 1.29 -2.85
N SER A 105 -13.56 0.39 -2.20
CA SER A 105 -14.25 -0.68 -2.90
C SER A 105 -15.41 -0.10 -3.72
N PHE A 106 -15.69 -0.69 -4.87
CA PHE A 106 -16.80 -0.27 -5.72
C PHE A 106 -17.62 -1.44 -6.23
N LEU A 107 -18.86 -1.16 -6.56
CA LEU A 107 -19.76 -1.99 -7.32
C LEU A 107 -20.58 -1.09 -8.24
N THR A 108 -20.66 -1.44 -9.52
CA THR A 108 -21.52 -0.74 -10.49
C THR A 108 -22.39 -1.71 -11.25
N ASN A 109 -23.60 -1.28 -11.55
CA ASN A 109 -24.59 -2.03 -12.34
C ASN A 109 -25.63 -1.07 -12.93
N THR A 110 -26.71 -1.60 -13.50
CA THR A 110 -27.80 -0.79 -14.12
C THR A 110 -28.54 0.12 -13.14
N LEU A 111 -28.38 -0.06 -11.82
CA LEU A 111 -29.00 0.78 -10.79
C LEU A 111 -28.11 1.95 -10.37
N GLY A 112 -26.81 1.90 -10.69
CA GLY A 112 -25.87 2.97 -10.36
C GLY A 112 -24.52 2.47 -9.87
N GLU A 113 -23.80 3.39 -9.24
CA GLU A 113 -22.48 3.22 -8.68
C GLU A 113 -22.58 3.24 -7.16
N PHE A 114 -21.92 2.28 -6.53
CA PHE A 114 -21.86 2.13 -5.08
C PHE A 114 -20.41 2.09 -4.64
N TYR A 115 -20.09 2.79 -3.56
CA TYR A 115 -18.74 2.88 -3.04
C TYR A 115 -18.69 2.55 -1.55
N GLY A 116 -17.65 1.87 -1.13
CA GLY A 116 -17.32 1.66 0.27
C GLY A 116 -16.72 2.91 0.93
N ASN A 117 -16.35 2.77 2.19
CA ASN A 117 -15.58 3.79 2.90
C ASN A 117 -14.22 4.00 2.20
N GLU A 118 -13.68 5.20 2.33
CA GLU A 118 -12.32 5.51 1.89
C GLU A 118 -11.31 5.08 2.96
N ILE A 119 -10.20 4.50 2.49
CA ILE A 119 -8.99 4.23 3.28
C ILE A 119 -7.81 4.83 2.53
N ASP A 120 -6.87 5.41 3.25
CA ASP A 120 -5.60 5.85 2.71
C ASP A 120 -4.46 4.92 3.13
N PHE A 121 -3.44 4.87 2.31
CA PHE A 121 -2.16 4.23 2.60
C PHE A 121 -1.03 4.99 1.90
N THR A 122 0.18 4.90 2.45
CA THR A 122 1.36 5.51 1.84
C THR A 122 2.32 4.39 1.47
N THR A 123 2.78 4.37 0.22
CA THR A 123 3.84 3.47 -0.24
C THR A 123 5.14 3.78 0.50
N GLU A 124 5.96 2.76 0.70
CA GLU A 124 7.25 2.91 1.33
C GLU A 124 8.15 3.86 0.51
N GLU A 125 9.08 4.52 1.18
CA GLU A 125 10.10 5.30 0.51
C GLU A 125 11.06 4.36 -0.20
N GLU A 126 11.42 4.67 -1.44
CA GLU A 126 12.47 3.94 -2.14
C GLU A 126 13.77 4.07 -1.34
N ILE A 127 14.22 2.95 -0.79
CA ILE A 127 15.53 2.91 -0.13
C ILE A 127 16.59 2.83 -1.24
N THR A 128 16.77 3.94 -1.93
CA THR A 128 18.00 4.12 -2.68
C THR A 128 19.11 4.19 -1.65
N GLY A 129 19.85 3.10 -1.51
CA GLY A 129 21.08 3.14 -0.75
C GLY A 129 21.88 4.34 -1.26
N SER A 130 22.18 5.30 -0.41
CA SER A 130 22.96 6.47 -0.80
C SER A 130 24.12 6.65 0.16
N CYS A 131 25.28 6.98 -0.39
CA CYS A 131 26.39 7.52 0.37
C CYS A 131 26.27 9.03 0.42
N ASP A 132 26.10 9.61 1.59
CA ASP A 132 26.05 11.06 1.79
C ASP A 132 25.00 11.76 0.89
N GLY A 133 23.84 11.10 0.65
CA GLY A 133 22.76 11.62 -0.19
C GLY A 133 22.95 11.42 -1.70
N VAL A 134 23.99 10.72 -2.13
CA VAL A 134 24.20 10.33 -3.52
C VAL A 134 23.71 8.89 -3.71
N PRO A 135 22.73 8.61 -4.59
CA PRO A 135 22.27 7.26 -4.88
C PRO A 135 23.42 6.35 -5.31
N TYR A 136 23.37 5.08 -4.89
CA TYR A 136 24.28 4.07 -5.39
C TYR A 136 24.00 3.77 -6.87
N ASP A 137 25.06 3.66 -7.66
CA ASP A 137 24.92 2.98 -8.95
C ASP A 137 24.66 1.48 -8.72
N SER A 138 23.77 0.91 -9.50
CA SER A 138 23.42 -0.49 -9.40
C SER A 138 23.54 -1.22 -10.72
N ILE A 139 23.64 -2.55 -10.65
CA ILE A 139 23.66 -3.45 -11.81
C ILE A 139 22.74 -4.63 -11.54
N VAL A 140 21.92 -4.98 -12.51
CA VAL A 140 20.97 -6.10 -12.42
C VAL A 140 21.62 -7.39 -12.93
N TYR A 141 21.64 -8.43 -12.10
CA TYR A 141 22.01 -9.79 -12.47
C TYR A 141 20.81 -10.74 -12.29
N GLY A 142 20.21 -11.11 -13.40
CA GLY A 142 18.99 -11.94 -13.35
C GLY A 142 17.82 -11.18 -12.75
N THR A 143 17.37 -11.58 -11.57
CA THR A 143 16.27 -10.94 -10.80
C THR A 143 16.79 -10.17 -9.58
N GLN A 144 18.11 -10.01 -9.44
CA GLN A 144 18.72 -9.35 -8.29
C GLN A 144 19.41 -8.07 -8.75
N GLU A 145 19.23 -7.01 -7.99
CA GLU A 145 19.93 -5.75 -8.13
C GLU A 145 21.06 -5.67 -7.11
N TRP A 146 22.24 -5.26 -7.57
CA TRP A 146 23.46 -5.16 -6.76
C TRP A 146 24.04 -3.76 -6.89
N THR A 147 24.43 -3.19 -5.76
CA THR A 147 25.19 -1.94 -5.79
C THR A 147 26.59 -2.18 -6.34
N VAL A 148 27.10 -1.28 -7.19
CA VAL A 148 28.49 -1.33 -7.71
C VAL A 148 29.48 -0.71 -6.76
N GLU A 149 29.00 0.05 -5.79
CA GLU A 149 29.80 0.76 -4.79
C GLU A 149 29.75 0.08 -3.44
N ASN A 150 30.74 0.37 -2.61
CA ASN A 150 30.77 -0.15 -1.26
C ASN A 150 29.69 0.50 -0.38
N ALA A 151 29.02 -0.28 0.43
CA ALA A 151 28.05 0.23 1.40
C ALA A 151 28.69 1.30 2.31
N CYS A 152 27.93 2.37 2.61
CA CYS A 152 28.40 3.49 3.42
C CYS A 152 27.39 3.93 4.47
N HIS A 153 26.42 3.06 4.79
CA HIS A 153 25.37 3.35 5.75
C HIS A 153 25.91 3.69 7.14
N ILE A 154 25.38 4.71 7.77
CA ILE A 154 25.63 5.08 9.15
C ILE A 154 24.39 4.92 10.03
N THR A 155 23.28 4.53 9.41
CA THR A 155 22.01 4.23 10.08
C THR A 155 21.46 2.90 9.58
N TYR A 156 20.65 2.26 10.43
CA TYR A 156 19.78 1.18 10.02
C TYR A 156 18.59 1.71 9.21
N ARG A 157 17.82 0.81 8.63
CA ARG A 157 16.61 1.11 7.86
C ARG A 157 15.56 1.91 8.67
N ASP A 158 15.51 1.73 9.97
CA ASP A 158 14.60 2.45 10.89
C ASP A 158 15.14 3.83 11.32
N GLY A 159 16.29 4.27 10.76
CA GLY A 159 16.96 5.52 11.10
C GLY A 159 17.82 5.47 12.37
N THR A 160 17.89 4.34 13.08
CA THR A 160 18.76 4.18 14.25
C THR A 160 20.22 4.23 13.82
N PRO A 161 21.09 5.03 14.48
CA PRO A 161 22.51 5.10 14.12
C PRO A 161 23.25 3.77 14.32
N ILE A 162 24.09 3.41 13.35
CA ILE A 162 25.08 2.33 13.48
C ILE A 162 26.36 2.95 14.04
N PRO A 163 26.85 2.58 15.24
CA PRO A 163 27.99 3.21 15.85
C PRO A 163 29.32 2.90 15.11
N GLU A 164 30.16 3.90 14.99
CA GLU A 164 31.56 3.70 14.58
C GLU A 164 32.39 3.16 15.76
N VAL A 165 33.13 2.09 15.52
CA VAL A 165 34.00 1.48 16.54
C VAL A 165 35.38 1.25 15.95
N THR A 166 36.36 2.05 16.39
CA THR A 166 37.74 2.06 15.88
C THR A 166 38.73 1.24 16.72
N ASP A 167 38.38 0.91 17.95
CA ASP A 167 39.23 0.11 18.85
C ASP A 167 39.13 -1.39 18.49
N PRO A 168 40.27 -2.06 18.15
CA PRO A 168 40.25 -3.47 17.73
C PRO A 168 39.78 -4.44 18.85
N THR A 169 40.02 -4.12 20.12
CA THR A 169 39.60 -4.97 21.23
C THR A 169 38.09 -4.86 21.45
N GLN A 170 37.56 -3.65 21.36
CA GLN A 170 36.12 -3.38 21.36
C GLN A 170 35.44 -4.09 20.20
N TRP A 171 35.97 -3.92 18.98
CA TRP A 171 35.45 -4.53 17.76
C TRP A 171 35.30 -6.05 17.88
N GLY A 172 36.34 -6.73 18.41
CA GLY A 172 36.33 -8.18 18.57
C GLY A 172 35.33 -8.74 19.62
N ASN A 173 34.83 -7.87 20.49
CA ASN A 173 33.86 -8.25 21.53
C ASN A 173 32.42 -7.75 21.27
N LEU A 174 32.17 -7.14 20.13
CA LEU A 174 30.84 -6.61 19.81
C LEU A 174 29.81 -7.72 19.62
N THR A 175 28.65 -7.50 20.21
CA THR A 175 27.43 -8.30 20.02
C THR A 175 26.29 -7.47 19.42
N THR A 176 26.57 -6.23 19.02
CA THR A 176 25.67 -5.28 18.37
C THR A 176 26.29 -4.79 17.07
N GLY A 177 25.45 -4.20 16.19
CA GLY A 177 25.94 -3.66 14.93
C GLY A 177 26.93 -2.52 15.11
N ALA A 178 27.95 -2.50 14.28
CA ALA A 178 28.96 -1.46 14.23
C ALA A 178 29.62 -1.39 12.85
N TRP A 179 30.23 -0.25 12.56
CA TRP A 179 31.10 -0.07 11.40
C TRP A 179 32.43 0.60 11.79
N CYS A 180 33.44 0.46 10.92
CA CYS A 180 34.69 1.21 10.98
C CYS A 180 35.25 1.38 9.55
N TYR A 181 36.21 2.27 9.39
CA TYR A 181 37.00 2.27 8.17
C TYR A 181 38.08 1.18 8.20
N TYR A 182 38.40 0.61 7.01
CA TYR A 182 39.53 -0.30 6.89
C TYR A 182 40.83 0.39 7.37
N ASN A 183 41.52 -0.21 8.35
CA ASN A 183 42.69 0.36 9.05
C ASN A 183 42.38 1.75 9.68
N ASN A 184 41.16 2.09 10.02
CA ASN A 184 40.74 3.39 10.50
C ASN A 184 41.11 4.55 9.54
N ASP A 185 41.23 4.27 8.25
CA ASP A 185 41.52 5.25 7.19
C ASP A 185 40.22 5.69 6.52
N PRO A 186 39.76 6.95 6.72
CA PRO A 186 38.50 7.42 6.17
C PRO A 186 38.50 7.53 4.62
N THR A 187 39.65 7.35 3.96
CA THR A 187 39.74 7.26 2.50
C THR A 187 39.40 5.86 1.99
N LYS A 188 39.22 4.90 2.87
CA LYS A 188 38.90 3.49 2.55
C LYS A 188 37.42 3.18 2.76
N PRO A 189 36.90 2.10 2.16
CA PRO A 189 35.55 1.65 2.39
C PRO A 189 35.26 1.36 3.87
N ARG A 190 34.01 1.53 4.27
CA ARG A 190 33.52 1.09 5.57
C ARG A 190 33.42 -0.43 5.62
N LEU A 191 33.76 -0.97 6.77
CA LEU A 191 33.58 -2.38 7.14
C LEU A 191 32.46 -2.46 8.16
N TYR A 192 31.56 -3.40 7.98
CA TYR A 192 30.45 -3.65 8.89
C TYR A 192 30.62 -5.03 9.54
N ASN A 193 30.30 -5.12 10.81
CA ASN A 193 30.21 -6.44 11.44
C ASN A 193 28.90 -7.13 11.04
N TRP A 194 28.80 -8.45 11.32
CA TRP A 194 27.62 -9.25 10.99
C TRP A 194 26.32 -8.67 11.55
N TYR A 195 26.35 -8.15 12.79
CA TYR A 195 25.16 -7.59 13.43
C TYR A 195 24.64 -6.32 12.76
N ALA A 196 25.51 -5.53 12.14
CA ALA A 196 25.09 -4.40 11.34
C ALA A 196 24.45 -4.86 10.01
N VAL A 197 25.06 -5.83 9.33
CA VAL A 197 24.60 -6.30 8.00
C VAL A 197 23.19 -6.89 8.03
N VAL A 198 22.79 -7.56 9.12
CA VAL A 198 21.43 -8.15 9.24
C VAL A 198 20.35 -7.13 9.60
N GLY A 199 20.73 -5.88 9.88
CA GLY A 199 19.81 -4.80 10.24
C GLY A 199 19.80 -3.62 9.25
N ILE A 200 20.65 -3.69 8.21
CA ILE A 200 20.71 -2.68 7.15
C ILE A 200 19.61 -2.92 6.10
#